data_93c276986ab4ee747d200970616e0400
#
_entry.id   93c276986ab4ee747d200970616e0400
#
_cell.length_a   1.000
_cell.length_b   1.000
_cell.length_c   1.000
_cell.angle_alpha   90.00
_cell.angle_beta   90.00
_cell.angle_gamma   90.00
#
_symmetry.space_group_name_H-M   'P 1'
#
loop_
_entity.id
_entity.type
_entity.pdbx_description
1 polymer ?
#
loop_
_entity_poly.entity_id
_entity_poly.type
_entity_poly.pdbx_seq_one_letter_code
_entity_poly.pdbx_strand_id
1 'polypeptide(L)'
;QGRTTRPDFNKFTALHAAMWHGGTFVYVPAGVQVSRPLQTLVAYDPDAGSGLHHTLIIAEKGSRVTVIQDRVSQERRPELNVEMVEIYAEEGALVRYASFQHWGEKRYTVSVQEANLARDTNFLWVNGVFGGQMSKDFLTTSLNAPGARAQMHGFTFAMGDQRVDQSTYQHHRAPNTHSNLLYRNV
;
A
#
# COMPACT_ATOMS: atom_id res chain seq x y z
N GLN A 1 10.83 -11.58 -13.09
CA GLN A 1 9.80 -11.22 -14.06
C GLN A 1 8.45 -11.74 -13.58
N GLY A 2 7.41 -10.90 -13.60
CA GLY A 2 6.03 -11.32 -13.34
C GLY A 2 5.58 -11.25 -11.88
N ARG A 3 6.12 -10.37 -11.08
CA ARG A 3 5.69 -10.15 -9.68
C ARG A 3 4.77 -8.94 -9.52
N THR A 4 4.37 -8.29 -10.59
CA THR A 4 3.55 -7.07 -10.54
C THR A 4 2.08 -7.40 -10.44
N THR A 5 1.33 -6.55 -9.76
CA THR A 5 -0.15 -6.62 -9.73
C THR A 5 -0.68 -6.69 -11.16
N ARG A 6 -1.57 -7.63 -11.39
CA ARG A 6 -2.07 -7.94 -12.73
C ARG A 6 -2.78 -6.72 -13.34
N PRO A 7 -2.35 -6.26 -14.53
CA PRO A 7 -3.02 -5.14 -15.22
C PRO A 7 -4.49 -5.40 -15.54
N ASP A 8 -4.89 -6.66 -15.60
CA ASP A 8 -6.26 -7.10 -15.90
C ASP A 8 -7.16 -7.24 -14.67
N PHE A 9 -6.70 -6.84 -13.48
CA PHE A 9 -7.53 -6.87 -12.28
C PHE A 9 -8.73 -5.92 -12.40
N ASN A 10 -8.50 -4.70 -12.88
CA ASN A 10 -9.55 -3.74 -13.19
C ASN A 10 -9.05 -2.65 -14.15
N LYS A 11 -9.94 -1.77 -14.61
CA LYS A 11 -9.59 -0.68 -15.54
C LYS A 11 -8.54 0.29 -14.99
N PHE A 12 -8.44 0.47 -13.68
CA PHE A 12 -7.47 1.37 -13.07
C PHE A 12 -6.07 0.74 -13.00
N THR A 13 -5.98 -0.58 -12.77
CA THR A 13 -4.69 -1.28 -12.87
C THR A 13 -4.17 -1.30 -14.30
N ALA A 14 -5.06 -1.42 -15.29
CA ALA A 14 -4.70 -1.30 -16.71
C ALA A 14 -4.20 0.11 -17.05
N LEU A 15 -4.91 1.15 -16.58
CA LEU A 15 -4.50 2.54 -16.76
C LEU A 15 -3.13 2.80 -16.10
N HIS A 16 -2.94 2.33 -14.87
CA HIS A 16 -1.67 2.46 -14.17
C HIS A 16 -0.53 1.78 -14.94
N ALA A 17 -0.72 0.53 -15.37
CA ALA A 17 0.30 -0.21 -16.12
C ALA A 17 0.72 0.47 -17.43
N ALA A 18 -0.22 1.18 -18.08
CA ALA A 18 0.04 1.90 -19.33
C ALA A 18 0.74 3.25 -19.12
N MET A 19 0.54 3.92 -17.98
CA MET A 19 0.86 5.35 -17.83
C MET A 19 1.61 5.73 -16.56
N TRP A 20 1.98 4.78 -15.70
CA TRP A 20 2.72 5.14 -14.48
C TRP A 20 4.05 5.82 -14.81
N HIS A 21 4.41 6.87 -14.06
CA HIS A 21 5.55 7.74 -14.39
C HIS A 21 6.40 8.11 -13.17
N GLY A 22 6.12 7.53 -12.01
CA GLY A 22 6.89 7.79 -10.80
C GLY A 22 6.70 6.69 -9.78
N GLY A 23 7.63 6.56 -8.86
CA GLY A 23 7.53 5.49 -7.89
C GLY A 23 8.56 5.51 -6.78
N THR A 24 8.32 4.65 -5.81
CA THR A 24 9.24 4.36 -4.72
C THR A 24 9.72 2.92 -4.84
N PHE A 25 11.01 2.71 -4.86
CA PHE A 25 11.60 1.37 -4.84
C PHE A 25 12.45 1.18 -3.59
N VAL A 26 12.10 0.16 -2.80
CA VAL A 26 12.85 -0.23 -1.60
C VAL A 26 13.28 -1.68 -1.75
N TYR A 27 14.57 -1.91 -1.72
CA TYR A 27 15.15 -3.25 -1.74
C TYR A 27 16.01 -3.44 -0.49
N VAL A 28 15.71 -4.48 0.29
CA VAL A 28 16.43 -4.81 1.52
C VAL A 28 17.04 -6.20 1.35
N PRO A 29 18.39 -6.30 1.24
CA PRO A 29 19.08 -7.58 1.05
C PRO A 29 18.89 -8.55 2.22
N ALA A 30 19.13 -9.83 1.97
CA ALA A 30 18.99 -10.89 2.97
C ALA A 30 19.77 -10.59 4.25
N GLY A 31 19.13 -10.79 5.40
CA GLY A 31 19.72 -10.58 6.72
C GLY A 31 19.92 -9.14 7.15
N VAL A 32 19.70 -8.16 6.27
CA VAL A 32 19.90 -6.74 6.59
C VAL A 32 18.80 -6.25 7.54
N GLN A 33 19.22 -5.60 8.63
CA GLN A 33 18.35 -5.01 9.64
C GLN A 33 18.39 -3.48 9.52
N VAL A 34 17.37 -2.89 8.89
CA VAL A 34 17.27 -1.43 8.78
C VAL A 34 16.79 -0.88 10.12
N SER A 35 17.68 -0.18 10.82
CA SER A 35 17.45 0.26 12.21
C SER A 35 16.50 1.46 12.34
N ARG A 36 16.45 2.32 11.32
CA ARG A 36 15.57 3.50 11.30
C ARG A 36 14.49 3.33 10.25
N PRO A 37 13.27 3.82 10.48
CA PRO A 37 12.25 3.84 9.45
C PRO A 37 12.72 4.61 8.20
N LEU A 38 12.45 4.05 7.04
CA LEU A 38 12.58 4.75 5.76
C LEU A 38 11.29 5.54 5.56
N GLN A 39 11.40 6.85 5.38
CA GLN A 39 10.25 7.70 5.12
C GLN A 39 10.28 8.20 3.68
N THR A 40 9.14 8.11 3.01
CA THR A 40 8.93 8.63 1.67
C THR A 40 7.78 9.62 1.69
N LEU A 41 7.93 10.74 1.00
CA LEU A 41 6.88 11.72 0.80
C LEU A 41 6.54 11.78 -0.69
N VAL A 42 5.29 11.51 -1.01
CA VAL A 42 4.72 11.66 -2.35
C VAL A 42 3.86 12.93 -2.33
N ALA A 43 4.37 13.99 -2.90
CA ALA A 43 3.68 15.27 -2.99
C ALA A 43 3.26 15.54 -4.43
N TYR A 44 1.98 15.88 -4.62
CA TYR A 44 1.46 16.25 -5.94
C TYR A 44 1.32 17.76 -6.03
N ASP A 45 1.94 18.32 -7.06
CA ASP A 45 1.77 19.72 -7.39
C ASP A 45 0.31 20.02 -7.76
N PRO A 46 -0.28 21.15 -7.30
CA PRO A 46 -1.65 21.53 -7.63
C PRO A 46 -1.97 21.64 -9.12
N ASP A 47 -0.97 21.84 -9.95
CA ASP A 47 -1.12 22.01 -11.39
C ASP A 47 -0.61 20.81 -12.22
N ALA A 48 -0.04 19.79 -11.56
CA ALA A 48 0.56 18.64 -12.24
C ALA A 48 -0.44 17.64 -12.82
N GLY A 49 -1.72 17.75 -12.45
CA GLY A 49 -2.76 16.83 -12.93
C GLY A 49 -2.80 15.50 -12.21
N SER A 50 -3.24 14.47 -12.93
CA SER A 50 -3.41 13.12 -12.36
C SER A 50 -2.07 12.45 -12.06
N GLY A 51 -1.99 11.75 -10.94
CA GLY A 51 -0.81 11.02 -10.50
C GLY A 51 -0.97 9.51 -10.64
N LEU A 52 0.06 8.86 -11.18
CA LEU A 52 0.13 7.40 -11.25
C LEU A 52 1.45 6.93 -10.62
N HIS A 53 1.39 6.61 -9.33
CA HIS A 53 2.57 6.27 -8.53
C HIS A 53 2.64 4.77 -8.24
N HIS A 54 3.84 4.20 -8.35
CA HIS A 54 4.09 2.79 -8.06
C HIS A 54 5.10 2.64 -6.92
N THR A 55 4.72 1.97 -5.86
CA THR A 55 5.62 1.61 -4.76
C THR A 55 5.91 0.11 -4.82
N LEU A 56 7.21 -0.24 -4.88
CA LEU A 56 7.66 -1.62 -4.82
C LEU A 56 8.62 -1.80 -3.64
N ILE A 57 8.30 -2.72 -2.74
CA ILE A 57 9.13 -3.07 -1.59
C ILE A 57 9.48 -4.56 -1.68
N ILE A 58 10.76 -4.86 -1.70
CA ILE A 58 11.29 -6.22 -1.65
C ILE A 58 12.17 -6.37 -0.41
N ALA A 59 11.74 -7.20 0.51
CA ALA A 59 12.47 -7.55 1.73
C ALA A 59 12.90 -9.02 1.64
N GLU A 60 14.19 -9.24 1.42
CA GLU A 60 14.74 -10.58 1.27
C GLU A 60 14.78 -11.35 2.60
N LYS A 61 15.17 -12.62 2.52
CA LYS A 61 15.19 -13.59 3.62
C LYS A 61 15.81 -13.01 4.90
N GLY A 62 15.04 -13.08 6.00
CA GLY A 62 15.49 -12.67 7.33
C GLY A 62 15.78 -11.18 7.47
N SER A 63 15.41 -10.35 6.49
CA SER A 63 15.59 -8.90 6.56
C SER A 63 14.54 -8.23 7.45
N ARG A 64 14.83 -6.98 7.88
CA ARG A 64 13.89 -6.17 8.66
C ARG A 64 13.85 -4.75 8.13
N VAL A 65 12.65 -4.23 7.91
CA VAL A 65 12.44 -2.86 7.48
C VAL A 65 11.11 -2.29 7.96
N THR A 66 11.13 -1.00 8.27
CA THR A 66 9.92 -0.19 8.44
C THR A 66 9.92 0.89 7.36
N VAL A 67 8.85 0.97 6.59
CA VAL A 67 8.66 2.01 5.56
C VAL A 67 7.42 2.81 5.94
N ILE A 68 7.55 4.13 5.95
CA ILE A 68 6.46 5.07 6.18
C ILE A 68 6.31 5.88 4.89
N GLN A 69 5.13 5.85 4.31
CA GLN A 69 4.82 6.61 3.10
C GLN A 69 3.71 7.61 3.37
N ASP A 70 4.07 8.88 3.32
CA ASP A 70 3.13 9.99 3.38
C ASP A 70 2.79 10.46 1.97
N ARG A 71 1.51 10.76 1.75
CA ARG A 71 0.99 11.28 0.48
C ARG A 71 0.20 12.54 0.74
N VAL A 72 0.56 13.60 0.04
CA VAL A 72 -0.05 14.92 0.23
C VAL A 72 -0.38 15.56 -1.11
N SER A 73 -1.45 16.32 -1.14
CA SER A 73 -1.83 17.11 -2.31
C SER A 73 -2.68 18.31 -1.93
N GLN A 74 -2.71 19.32 -2.81
CA GLN A 74 -3.59 20.47 -2.72
C GLN A 74 -4.09 20.81 -4.13
N GLU A 75 -5.28 20.36 -4.48
CA GLU A 75 -5.81 20.50 -5.83
C GLU A 75 -6.61 21.78 -6.00
N ARG A 76 -6.43 22.43 -7.16
CA ARG A 76 -7.28 23.54 -7.61
C ARG A 76 -8.52 23.05 -8.36
N ARG A 77 -8.46 21.88 -8.96
CA ARG A 77 -9.50 21.22 -9.77
C ARG A 77 -9.62 19.74 -9.43
N PRO A 78 -10.70 19.05 -9.83
CA PRO A 78 -10.80 17.61 -9.64
C PRO A 78 -9.69 16.85 -10.36
N GLU A 79 -8.99 15.97 -9.65
CA GLU A 79 -7.87 15.19 -10.17
C GLU A 79 -7.92 13.73 -9.69
N LEU A 80 -7.43 12.81 -10.52
CA LEU A 80 -7.40 11.38 -10.25
C LEU A 80 -5.99 10.90 -9.94
N ASN A 81 -5.84 10.18 -8.82
CA ASN A 81 -4.68 9.35 -8.57
C ASN A 81 -5.01 7.88 -8.77
N VAL A 82 -4.09 7.17 -9.39
CA VAL A 82 -4.09 5.71 -9.38
C VAL A 82 -2.77 5.22 -8.80
N GLU A 83 -2.84 4.54 -7.67
CA GLU A 83 -1.67 4.12 -6.93
C GLU A 83 -1.58 2.61 -6.86
N MET A 84 -0.37 2.10 -6.99
CA MET A 84 -0.09 0.69 -6.77
C MET A 84 1.03 0.52 -5.75
N VAL A 85 0.82 -0.41 -4.82
CA VAL A 85 1.81 -0.81 -3.83
C VAL A 85 1.97 -2.31 -3.88
N GLU A 86 3.19 -2.76 -4.10
CA GLU A 86 3.55 -4.17 -4.09
C GLU A 86 4.63 -4.43 -3.04
N ILE A 87 4.37 -5.37 -2.13
CA ILE A 87 5.28 -5.73 -1.07
C ILE A 87 5.56 -7.23 -1.15
N TYR A 88 6.82 -7.57 -1.25
CA TYR A 88 7.31 -8.95 -1.21
C TYR A 88 8.17 -9.14 0.03
N ALA A 89 7.67 -9.95 0.96
CA ALA A 89 8.41 -10.33 2.16
C ALA A 89 8.82 -11.80 2.03
N GLU A 90 10.12 -12.01 1.88
CA GLU A 90 10.69 -13.35 1.74
C GLU A 90 10.83 -14.04 3.12
N GLU A 91 11.22 -15.30 3.15
CA GLU A 91 11.26 -16.15 4.34
C GLU A 91 11.87 -15.46 5.56
N GLY A 92 11.15 -15.45 6.67
CA GLY A 92 11.59 -14.87 7.95
C GLY A 92 11.73 -13.34 7.96
N ALA A 93 11.34 -12.66 6.88
CA ALA A 93 11.40 -11.19 6.84
C ALA A 93 10.38 -10.55 7.80
N LEU A 94 10.76 -9.43 8.42
CA LEU A 94 9.89 -8.58 9.21
C LEU A 94 9.71 -7.24 8.50
N VAL A 95 8.50 -6.99 8.00
CA VAL A 95 8.19 -5.77 7.27
C VAL A 95 7.06 -5.03 7.97
N ARG A 96 7.26 -3.73 8.18
CA ARG A 96 6.21 -2.81 8.61
C ARG A 96 6.04 -1.75 7.54
N TYR A 97 4.83 -1.60 7.05
CA TYR A 97 4.49 -0.58 6.08
C TYR A 97 3.34 0.28 6.61
N ALA A 98 3.62 1.56 6.79
CA ALA A 98 2.64 2.55 7.20
C ALA A 98 2.40 3.52 6.04
N SER A 99 1.15 3.73 5.71
CA SER A 99 0.72 4.53 4.58
C SER A 99 -0.32 5.54 5.05
N PHE A 100 -0.03 6.81 4.86
CA PHE A 100 -0.93 7.90 5.23
C PHE A 100 -1.23 8.75 4.01
N GLN A 101 -2.50 9.00 3.77
CA GLN A 101 -2.93 9.88 2.69
C GLN A 101 -3.65 11.10 3.27
N HIS A 102 -3.09 12.27 2.97
CA HIS A 102 -3.60 13.59 3.34
C HIS A 102 -3.96 14.36 2.05
N TRP A 103 -5.02 13.90 1.40
CA TRP A 103 -5.43 14.46 0.12
C TRP A 103 -6.22 15.75 0.28
N GLY A 104 -6.05 16.66 -0.67
CA GLY A 104 -6.92 17.80 -0.82
C GLY A 104 -8.35 17.38 -1.19
N GLU A 105 -9.32 18.27 -0.95
CA GLU A 105 -10.75 17.99 -1.06
C GLU A 105 -11.26 17.61 -2.46
N LYS A 106 -10.47 17.87 -3.50
CA LYS A 106 -10.84 17.58 -4.90
C LYS A 106 -10.14 16.35 -5.47
N ARG A 107 -9.41 15.57 -4.63
CA ARG A 107 -8.69 14.37 -5.07
C ARG A 107 -9.60 13.15 -5.10
N TYR A 108 -9.57 12.47 -6.23
CA TYR A 108 -10.14 11.12 -6.41
C TYR A 108 -8.99 10.13 -6.43
N THR A 109 -9.04 9.11 -5.60
CA THR A 109 -7.96 8.11 -5.51
C THR A 109 -8.50 6.71 -5.69
N VAL A 110 -7.81 5.93 -6.52
CA VAL A 110 -7.95 4.48 -6.56
C VAL A 110 -6.61 3.86 -6.24
N SER A 111 -6.55 3.06 -5.19
CA SER A 111 -5.34 2.43 -4.71
C SER A 111 -5.50 0.91 -4.75
N VAL A 112 -4.51 0.22 -5.32
CA VAL A 112 -4.41 -1.24 -5.29
C VAL A 112 -3.11 -1.61 -4.59
N GLN A 113 -3.21 -2.29 -3.47
CA GLN A 113 -2.09 -2.57 -2.60
C GLN A 113 -2.03 -4.07 -2.29
N GLU A 114 -0.91 -4.69 -2.55
CA GLU A 114 -0.70 -6.12 -2.37
C GLU A 114 0.54 -6.43 -1.54
N ALA A 115 0.39 -7.29 -0.54
CA ALA A 115 1.51 -7.87 0.20
C ALA A 115 1.54 -9.38 -0.01
N ASN A 116 2.70 -9.88 -0.43
CA ASN A 116 2.97 -11.30 -0.64
C ASN A 116 3.96 -11.80 0.41
N LEU A 117 3.49 -12.71 1.26
CA LEU A 117 4.21 -13.15 2.46
C LEU A 117 4.67 -14.59 2.29
N ALA A 118 5.99 -14.81 2.33
CA ALA A 118 6.60 -16.14 2.33
C ALA A 118 6.58 -16.75 3.74
N ARG A 119 7.28 -17.88 3.93
CA ARG A 119 7.38 -18.65 5.18
C ARG A 119 7.87 -17.79 6.35
N ASP A 120 7.23 -17.96 7.51
CA ASP A 120 7.64 -17.35 8.80
C ASP A 120 7.81 -15.82 8.77
N THR A 121 7.19 -15.16 7.82
CA THR A 121 7.17 -13.69 7.75
C THR A 121 6.31 -13.07 8.84
N ASN A 122 6.67 -11.85 9.24
CA ASN A 122 5.86 -11.03 10.12
C ASN A 122 5.62 -9.67 9.46
N PHE A 123 4.37 -9.39 9.14
CA PHE A 123 3.97 -8.22 8.39
C PHE A 123 2.98 -7.36 9.17
N LEU A 124 3.26 -6.06 9.25
CA LEU A 124 2.34 -5.07 9.80
C LEU A 124 1.99 -4.05 8.73
N TRP A 125 0.70 -3.92 8.46
CA TRP A 125 0.14 -2.87 7.64
C TRP A 125 -0.58 -1.85 8.50
N VAL A 126 -0.23 -0.57 8.34
CA VAL A 126 -0.98 0.55 8.92
C VAL A 126 -1.45 1.45 7.78
N ASN A 127 -2.76 1.68 7.68
CA ASN A 127 -3.34 2.52 6.63
C ASN A 127 -4.18 3.63 7.25
N GLY A 128 -3.80 4.89 6.99
CA GLY A 128 -4.52 6.08 7.43
C GLY A 128 -5.08 6.85 6.24
N VAL A 129 -6.38 7.11 6.25
CA VAL A 129 -7.08 7.83 5.17
C VAL A 129 -7.66 9.12 5.69
N PHE A 130 -7.14 10.23 5.17
CA PHE A 130 -7.57 11.57 5.49
C PHE A 130 -7.77 12.39 4.21
N GLY A 131 -8.84 13.14 4.13
CA GLY A 131 -9.12 14.00 2.99
C GLY A 131 -9.53 13.23 1.73
N GLY A 132 -9.46 13.92 0.59
CA GLY A 132 -9.93 13.42 -0.70
C GLY A 132 -11.44 13.56 -0.88
N GLN A 133 -11.88 13.75 -2.10
CA GLN A 133 -13.32 13.70 -2.44
C GLN A 133 -13.83 12.25 -2.42
N MET A 134 -13.02 11.35 -2.96
CA MET A 134 -13.32 9.92 -2.98
C MET A 134 -12.03 9.10 -2.92
N SER A 135 -12.00 8.11 -2.04
CA SER A 135 -10.94 7.10 -1.99
C SER A 135 -11.54 5.71 -2.14
N LYS A 136 -11.01 4.94 -3.10
CA LYS A 136 -11.31 3.51 -3.26
C LYS A 136 -10.03 2.72 -3.10
N ASP A 137 -9.92 1.97 -2.02
CA ASP A 137 -8.74 1.17 -1.68
C ASP A 137 -9.03 -0.33 -1.79
N PHE A 138 -8.17 -1.04 -2.49
CA PHE A 138 -8.11 -2.51 -2.51
C PHE A 138 -6.83 -2.95 -1.83
N LEU A 139 -6.95 -3.57 -0.65
CA LEU A 139 -5.80 -4.05 0.12
C LEU A 139 -5.83 -5.57 0.21
N THR A 140 -4.86 -6.22 -0.36
CA THR A 140 -4.74 -7.68 -0.37
C THR A 140 -3.48 -8.13 0.37
N THR A 141 -3.63 -9.05 1.29
CA THR A 141 -2.51 -9.72 1.96
C THR A 141 -2.58 -11.21 1.69
N SER A 142 -1.59 -11.75 1.00
CA SER A 142 -1.48 -13.16 0.67
C SER A 142 -0.44 -13.85 1.56
N LEU A 143 -0.91 -14.73 2.44
CA LEU A 143 -0.08 -15.57 3.31
C LEU A 143 0.22 -16.87 2.57
N ASN A 144 1.32 -16.88 1.80
CA ASN A 144 1.59 -17.87 0.78
C ASN A 144 2.31 -19.12 1.31
N ALA A 145 2.84 -19.11 2.54
CA ALA A 145 3.57 -20.23 3.11
C ALA A 145 3.32 -20.35 4.63
N PRO A 146 3.59 -21.54 5.22
CA PRO A 146 3.39 -21.76 6.65
C PRO A 146 4.16 -20.78 7.53
N GLY A 147 3.58 -20.44 8.68
CA GLY A 147 4.17 -19.50 9.65
C GLY A 147 4.02 -18.02 9.29
N ALA A 148 3.51 -17.68 8.11
CA ALA A 148 3.28 -16.29 7.75
C ALA A 148 2.22 -15.64 8.66
N ARG A 149 2.51 -14.41 9.09
CA ARG A 149 1.66 -13.63 10.00
C ARG A 149 1.46 -12.24 9.46
N ALA A 150 0.22 -11.73 9.53
CA ALA A 150 -0.13 -10.38 9.11
C ALA A 150 -1.01 -9.68 10.14
N GLN A 151 -0.74 -8.41 10.38
CA GLN A 151 -1.63 -7.51 11.10
C GLN A 151 -1.97 -6.36 10.15
N MET A 152 -3.24 -6.03 10.06
CA MET A 152 -3.75 -4.94 9.24
C MET A 152 -4.53 -3.98 10.12
N HIS A 153 -4.00 -2.78 10.29
CA HIS A 153 -4.63 -1.72 11.06
C HIS A 153 -4.96 -0.56 10.13
N GLY A 154 -6.21 -0.14 10.12
CA GLY A 154 -6.67 0.99 9.35
C GLY A 154 -7.49 1.96 10.17
N PHE A 155 -7.42 3.23 9.80
CA PHE A 155 -8.30 4.24 10.34
C PHE A 155 -8.61 5.29 9.27
N THR A 156 -9.84 5.78 9.30
CA THR A 156 -10.36 6.74 8.34
C THR A 156 -11.06 7.86 9.09
N PHE A 157 -10.76 9.09 8.70
CA PHE A 157 -11.55 10.25 9.09
C PHE A 157 -12.15 10.86 7.83
N ALA A 158 -13.48 10.77 7.71
CA ALA A 158 -14.22 11.37 6.61
C ALA A 158 -15.03 12.57 7.10
N MET A 159 -14.96 13.67 6.39
CA MET A 159 -15.70 14.90 6.73
C MET A 159 -16.55 15.37 5.53
N GLY A 160 -17.72 15.96 5.82
CA GLY A 160 -18.60 16.49 4.79
C GLY A 160 -19.07 15.42 3.81
N ASP A 161 -18.88 15.68 2.51
CA ASP A 161 -19.32 14.78 1.42
C ASP A 161 -18.25 13.79 0.96
N GLN A 162 -17.19 13.60 1.73
CA GLN A 162 -16.13 12.64 1.40
C GLN A 162 -16.65 11.21 1.38
N ARG A 163 -16.14 10.43 0.43
CA ARG A 163 -16.51 9.03 0.25
C ARG A 163 -15.28 8.15 0.35
N VAL A 164 -15.28 7.22 1.28
CA VAL A 164 -14.19 6.25 1.45
C VAL A 164 -14.76 4.84 1.35
N ASP A 165 -14.21 4.06 0.45
CA ASP A 165 -14.55 2.66 0.26
C ASP A 165 -13.26 1.83 0.32
N GLN A 166 -13.15 0.96 1.32
CA GLN A 166 -11.98 0.12 1.55
C GLN A 166 -12.38 -1.36 1.50
N SER A 167 -11.78 -2.08 0.56
CA SER A 167 -11.93 -3.52 0.42
C SER A 167 -10.65 -4.21 0.89
N THR A 168 -10.75 -5.05 1.91
CA THR A 168 -9.60 -5.76 2.48
C THR A 168 -9.75 -7.26 2.26
N TYR A 169 -8.68 -7.90 1.81
CA TYR A 169 -8.62 -9.33 1.55
C TYR A 169 -7.41 -9.96 2.25
N GLN A 170 -7.64 -11.06 2.96
CA GLN A 170 -6.60 -11.84 3.61
C GLN A 170 -6.67 -13.27 3.11
N HIS A 171 -5.76 -13.62 2.21
CA HIS A 171 -5.73 -14.94 1.59
C HIS A 171 -4.78 -15.86 2.34
N HIS A 172 -5.33 -16.81 3.10
CA HIS A 172 -4.58 -17.88 3.74
C HIS A 172 -4.38 -19.02 2.73
N ARG A 173 -3.22 -19.01 2.03
CA ARG A 173 -2.90 -19.99 0.99
C ARG A 173 -2.10 -21.19 1.50
N ALA A 174 -1.71 -21.17 2.78
CA ALA A 174 -0.96 -22.23 3.42
C ALA A 174 -1.48 -22.50 4.85
N PRO A 175 -1.26 -23.68 5.41
CA PRO A 175 -1.59 -23.98 6.79
C PRO A 175 -0.72 -23.18 7.77
N ASN A 176 -1.17 -23.08 9.03
CA ASN A 176 -0.45 -22.41 10.13
C ASN A 176 -0.12 -20.93 9.84
N THR A 177 -1.03 -20.23 9.17
CA THR A 177 -0.94 -18.80 8.93
C THR A 177 -1.90 -18.04 9.85
N HIS A 178 -1.55 -16.81 10.22
CA HIS A 178 -2.34 -15.99 11.11
C HIS A 178 -2.52 -14.58 10.55
N SER A 179 -3.74 -14.04 10.67
CA SER A 179 -3.99 -12.65 10.36
C SER A 179 -4.92 -12.00 11.37
N ASN A 180 -4.76 -10.69 11.54
CA ASN A 180 -5.64 -9.86 12.36
C ASN A 180 -5.98 -8.59 11.57
N LEU A 181 -7.24 -8.17 11.63
CA LEU A 181 -7.76 -6.99 10.96
C LEU A 181 -8.45 -6.09 11.99
N LEU A 182 -8.02 -4.83 12.06
CA LEU A 182 -8.65 -3.81 12.88
C LEU A 182 -8.78 -2.52 12.06
N TYR A 183 -10.00 -2.16 11.70
CA TYR A 183 -10.31 -0.89 11.05
C TYR A 183 -11.27 -0.06 11.89
N ARG A 184 -11.01 1.23 11.97
CA ARG A 184 -11.86 2.21 12.67
C ARG A 184 -12.13 3.37 11.73
N ASN A 185 -13.39 3.67 11.53
CA ASN A 185 -13.86 4.73 10.66
C ASN A 185 -14.69 5.73 11.49
N VAL A 186 -14.43 7.02 11.27
CA VAL A 186 -15.13 8.13 11.92
C VAL A 186 -15.60 9.13 10.85
#